data_7bb76a38798c5f7f3e4d754d3e848e2e
#
_entry.id   7bb76a38798c5f7f3e4d754d3e848e2e
#
_cell.length_a   1.000
_cell.length_b   1.000
_cell.length_c   1.000
_cell.angle_alpha   90.00
_cell.angle_beta   90.00
_cell.angle_gamma   90.00
#
_symmetry.space_group_name_H-M   'P 1'
#
loop_
_entity.id
_entity.type
_entity.pdbx_description
1 polymer ?
#
loop_
_entity_poly.entity_id
_entity_poly.type
_entity_poly.pdbx_seq_one_letter_code
_entity_poly.pdbx_strand_id
1 'polypeptide(L)'
;IPVVAVDNKIGRRTIPLDINKVVGIVFTNRHDSPADIAAPDVKTSAIASHILNFLEQEVAQERLTERLLPLQAGIGKVANAVLTGFQHSKFKHLTMFSEVLQDSTFDLIDAGIMDFASASSITVSADCYERVMGDLDKYRDKIVLRPQNISNTPGLIRRLGVIAINTAIEFDIYGNVNSTHISGSRLMNGIGGSGDFARNAYLSIFVTQAASKEDRISHVLPMVSHVDHTEHDVDILVTDVGLADLRGLAPRERALEIINNCVHPDYRAELLS
;
A
#
# COMPACT_ATOMS: atom_id res chain seq x y z
N ILE A 1 19.68 13.67 20.94
CA ILE A 1 18.64 14.61 21.29
C ILE A 1 17.41 13.84 21.72
N PRO A 2 17.30 13.41 22.91
CA PRO A 2 16.07 12.85 23.42
C PRO A 2 15.30 13.91 24.14
N VAL A 3 14.06 14.07 23.85
CA VAL A 3 13.40 15.19 24.39
C VAL A 3 12.10 14.90 25.07
N VAL A 4 11.38 13.93 24.69
CA VAL A 4 10.17 13.53 25.40
C VAL A 4 10.20 12.04 25.59
N ALA A 5 10.21 11.58 26.82
CA ALA A 5 9.97 10.19 27.14
C ALA A 5 8.48 9.93 26.98
N VAL A 6 8.11 9.12 26.02
CA VAL A 6 6.76 8.60 25.86
C VAL A 6 6.78 7.15 26.32
N ASP A 7 5.85 6.75 27.15
CA ASP A 7 5.70 5.36 27.52
C ASP A 7 5.13 4.61 26.32
N ASN A 8 6.05 4.14 25.50
CA ASN A 8 5.74 3.41 24.28
C ASN A 8 6.21 1.96 24.44
N LYS A 9 5.30 1.04 24.58
CA LYS A 9 5.60 -0.40 24.74
C LYS A 9 6.09 -1.03 23.45
N ILE A 10 5.89 -0.36 22.30
CA ILE A 10 6.31 -0.81 20.96
C ILE A 10 7.48 0.07 20.48
N GLY A 11 8.70 -0.42 20.54
CA GLY A 11 9.88 0.29 20.05
C GLY A 11 10.50 1.26 21.05
N ARG A 12 10.87 2.47 20.62
CA ARG A 12 11.53 3.47 21.46
C ARG A 12 10.56 4.20 22.38
N ARG A 13 11.01 4.46 23.61
CA ARG A 13 10.29 5.29 24.58
C ARG A 13 10.57 6.80 24.44
N THR A 14 11.33 7.21 23.45
CA THR A 14 11.71 8.61 23.24
C THR A 14 11.42 9.05 21.83
N ILE A 15 10.89 10.25 21.69
CA ILE A 15 10.75 10.92 20.40
C ILE A 15 12.00 11.80 20.20
N PRO A 16 12.73 11.68 19.08
CA PRO A 16 13.86 12.55 18.80
C PRO A 16 13.38 13.95 18.40
N LEU A 17 13.14 14.78 19.38
CA LEU A 17 12.69 16.14 19.23
C LEU A 17 13.63 17.07 20.02
N ASP A 18 14.02 18.20 19.46
CA ASP A 18 14.79 19.23 20.17
C ASP A 18 13.86 19.97 21.14
N ILE A 19 14.12 19.84 22.45
CA ILE A 19 13.28 20.46 23.49
C ILE A 19 13.22 21.98 23.37
N ASN A 20 14.25 22.61 22.84
CA ASN A 20 14.28 24.06 22.68
C ASN A 20 13.31 24.54 21.59
N LYS A 21 12.76 23.63 20.78
CA LYS A 21 11.74 23.93 19.78
C LYS A 21 10.31 23.65 20.28
N VAL A 22 10.16 23.12 21.49
CA VAL A 22 8.86 22.89 22.10
C VAL A 22 8.34 24.17 22.71
N VAL A 23 7.28 24.73 22.14
CA VAL A 23 6.65 25.97 22.61
C VAL A 23 5.56 25.73 23.64
N GLY A 24 5.09 24.50 23.76
CA GLY A 24 4.06 24.12 24.73
C GLY A 24 3.71 22.64 24.66
N ILE A 25 3.18 22.11 25.76
CA ILE A 25 2.69 20.73 25.88
C ILE A 25 1.24 20.82 26.36
N VAL A 26 0.34 20.19 25.60
CA VAL A 26 -1.07 20.08 25.95
C VAL A 26 -1.35 18.65 26.40
N PHE A 27 -1.75 18.51 27.65
CA PHE A 27 -2.20 17.22 28.18
C PHE A 27 -3.67 17.03 27.85
N THR A 28 -4.00 15.92 27.21
CA THR A 28 -5.37 15.58 26.87
C THR A 28 -5.70 14.17 27.38
N ASN A 29 -6.98 13.96 27.67
CA ASN A 29 -7.50 12.63 28.01
C ASN A 29 -8.48 12.15 26.94
N ARG A 30 -8.19 12.47 25.67
CA ARG A 30 -8.97 12.03 24.52
C ARG A 30 -8.46 10.68 24.06
N HIS A 31 -9.39 9.78 23.75
CA HIS A 31 -9.05 8.56 23.02
C HIS A 31 -8.64 8.89 21.59
N ASP A 32 -7.76 8.07 21.01
CA ASP A 32 -7.45 8.14 19.58
C ASP A 32 -8.72 7.87 18.76
N SER A 33 -8.81 8.52 17.61
CA SER A 33 -9.90 8.27 16.67
C SER A 33 -9.51 7.07 15.80
N PRO A 34 -10.21 5.94 15.92
CA PRO A 34 -9.95 4.79 15.05
C PRO A 34 -10.28 5.12 13.59
N ALA A 35 -9.64 4.40 12.67
CA ALA A 35 -9.92 4.52 11.25
C ALA A 35 -11.22 3.78 10.88
N ASP A 36 -11.94 4.31 9.91
CA ASP A 36 -13.05 3.60 9.27
C ASP A 36 -12.48 2.76 8.11
N ILE A 37 -12.22 1.48 8.39
CA ILE A 37 -11.66 0.54 7.42
C ILE A 37 -12.79 -0.37 6.93
N ALA A 38 -13.26 -0.11 5.71
CA ALA A 38 -14.32 -0.91 5.10
C ALA A 38 -13.83 -2.35 4.81
N ALA A 39 -14.72 -3.32 5.03
CA ALA A 39 -14.46 -4.71 4.68
C ALA A 39 -14.24 -4.88 3.16
N PRO A 40 -13.45 -5.90 2.74
CA PRO A 40 -13.29 -6.26 1.34
C PRO A 40 -14.64 -6.53 0.66
N ASP A 41 -14.74 -6.15 -0.60
CA ASP A 41 -15.87 -6.50 -1.49
C ASP A 41 -15.41 -7.38 -2.66
N VAL A 42 -16.31 -7.70 -3.56
CA VAL A 42 -16.03 -8.56 -4.72
C VAL A 42 -14.91 -7.98 -5.59
N LYS A 43 -14.95 -6.68 -5.89
CA LYS A 43 -13.93 -6.02 -6.73
C LYS A 43 -12.56 -5.99 -6.05
N THR A 44 -12.50 -5.61 -4.79
CA THR A 44 -11.24 -5.58 -4.05
C THR A 44 -10.66 -6.97 -3.79
N SER A 45 -11.52 -7.99 -3.64
CA SER A 45 -11.08 -9.39 -3.54
C SER A 45 -10.53 -9.91 -4.87
N ALA A 46 -11.09 -9.49 -6.00
CA ALA A 46 -10.55 -9.81 -7.33
C ALA A 46 -9.15 -9.21 -7.52
N ILE A 47 -8.95 -7.93 -7.16
CA ILE A 47 -7.63 -7.28 -7.17
C ILE A 47 -6.62 -8.09 -6.33
N ALA A 48 -7.00 -8.46 -5.11
CA ALA A 48 -6.15 -9.28 -4.25
C ALA A 48 -5.77 -10.61 -4.90
N SER A 49 -6.72 -11.28 -5.53
CA SER A 49 -6.49 -12.56 -6.23
C SER A 49 -5.52 -12.41 -7.40
N HIS A 50 -5.63 -11.35 -8.19
CA HIS A 50 -4.70 -11.07 -9.30
C HIS A 50 -3.27 -10.86 -8.80
N ILE A 51 -3.09 -10.09 -7.71
CA ILE A 51 -1.77 -9.87 -7.11
C ILE A 51 -1.19 -11.17 -6.57
N LEU A 52 -1.96 -11.96 -5.84
CA LEU A 52 -1.48 -13.23 -5.27
C LEU A 52 -1.07 -14.21 -6.37
N ASN A 53 -1.87 -14.36 -7.40
CA ASN A 53 -1.55 -15.20 -8.56
C ASN A 53 -0.26 -14.74 -9.26
N PHE A 54 -0.09 -13.43 -9.42
CA PHE A 54 1.13 -12.85 -9.99
C PHE A 54 2.36 -13.15 -9.11
N LEU A 55 2.27 -12.93 -7.80
CA LEU A 55 3.37 -13.24 -6.87
C LEU A 55 3.71 -14.74 -6.87
N GLU A 56 2.71 -15.62 -7.01
CA GLU A 56 2.93 -17.04 -7.16
C GLU A 56 3.68 -17.40 -8.45
N GLN A 57 3.39 -16.70 -9.55
CA GLN A 57 4.12 -16.87 -10.80
C GLN A 57 5.56 -16.36 -10.68
N GLU A 58 5.80 -15.23 -9.99
CA GLU A 58 7.15 -14.72 -9.72
C GLU A 58 7.99 -15.73 -8.93
N VAL A 59 7.38 -16.41 -7.95
CA VAL A 59 8.05 -17.49 -7.20
C VAL A 59 8.29 -18.72 -8.09
N ALA A 60 7.30 -19.13 -8.88
CA ALA A 60 7.46 -20.27 -9.79
C ALA A 60 8.54 -20.06 -10.84
N GLN A 61 8.80 -18.81 -11.21
CA GLN A 61 9.85 -18.40 -12.13
C GLN A 61 11.18 -18.04 -11.42
N GLU A 62 11.29 -18.34 -10.14
CA GLU A 62 12.49 -18.11 -9.32
C GLU A 62 12.92 -16.61 -9.22
N ARG A 63 12.02 -15.68 -9.52
CA ARG A 63 12.27 -14.23 -9.37
C ARG A 63 12.02 -13.73 -7.93
N LEU A 64 11.16 -14.42 -7.19
CA LEU A 64 10.91 -14.22 -5.76
C LEU A 64 11.04 -15.55 -5.02
N THR A 65 11.20 -15.50 -3.70
CA THR A 65 11.16 -16.67 -2.81
C THR A 65 9.76 -16.83 -2.22
N GLU A 66 9.45 -18.00 -1.66
CA GLU A 66 8.17 -18.27 -0.97
C GLU A 66 7.91 -17.35 0.24
N ARG A 67 8.96 -16.77 0.81
CA ARG A 67 8.85 -15.79 1.90
C ARG A 67 8.54 -14.39 1.41
N LEU A 68 8.62 -14.18 0.10
CA LEU A 68 8.59 -12.87 -0.54
C LEU A 68 9.67 -11.91 -0.01
N LEU A 69 9.70 -10.72 -0.55
CA LEU A 69 10.42 -9.57 -0.03
C LEU A 69 9.49 -8.80 0.92
N PRO A 70 10.01 -7.90 1.77
CA PRO A 70 9.17 -7.12 2.66
C PRO A 70 8.05 -6.40 1.91
N LEU A 71 6.84 -6.50 2.44
CA LEU A 71 5.66 -5.87 1.86
C LEU A 71 5.52 -4.43 2.34
N GLN A 72 5.07 -3.55 1.48
CA GLN A 72 4.50 -2.26 1.82
C GLN A 72 3.09 -2.19 1.26
N ALA A 73 2.17 -1.68 2.02
CA ALA A 73 0.82 -1.40 1.56
C ALA A 73 0.41 0.02 1.95
N GLY A 74 -0.27 0.70 1.03
CA GLY A 74 -0.92 1.97 1.29
C GLY A 74 -2.08 1.83 2.28
N ILE A 75 -2.75 2.94 2.58
CA ILE A 75 -3.93 2.96 3.45
C ILE A 75 -5.20 2.73 2.61
N GLY A 76 -6.19 2.07 3.20
CA GLY A 76 -7.54 2.01 2.67
C GLY A 76 -8.01 0.61 2.30
N LYS A 77 -9.24 0.55 1.78
CA LYS A 77 -9.99 -0.68 1.54
C LYS A 77 -9.28 -1.67 0.62
N VAL A 78 -8.70 -1.18 -0.48
CA VAL A 78 -8.04 -2.05 -1.46
C VAL A 78 -6.76 -2.63 -0.89
N ALA A 79 -5.91 -1.80 -0.26
CA ALA A 79 -4.68 -2.25 0.37
C ALA A 79 -4.96 -3.26 1.50
N ASN A 80 -5.97 -2.99 2.33
CA ASN A 80 -6.39 -3.91 3.37
C ASN A 80 -6.90 -5.24 2.78
N ALA A 81 -7.67 -5.21 1.70
CA ALA A 81 -8.16 -6.41 1.02
C ALA A 81 -7.00 -7.27 0.47
N VAL A 82 -5.98 -6.65 -0.13
CA VAL A 82 -4.80 -7.35 -0.64
C VAL A 82 -4.07 -8.06 0.50
N LEU A 83 -3.79 -7.35 1.60
CA LEU A 83 -3.13 -7.97 2.76
C LEU A 83 -3.99 -9.09 3.36
N THR A 84 -5.32 -8.90 3.49
CA THR A 84 -6.23 -9.94 3.94
C THR A 84 -6.16 -11.18 3.04
N GLY A 85 -6.00 -11.01 1.75
CA GLY A 85 -5.86 -12.11 0.79
C GLY A 85 -4.70 -13.06 1.13
N PHE A 86 -3.62 -12.56 1.71
CA PHE A 86 -2.50 -13.41 2.16
C PHE A 86 -2.88 -14.44 3.22
N GLN A 87 -3.97 -14.24 3.98
CA GLN A 87 -4.44 -15.22 4.96
C GLN A 87 -4.79 -16.57 4.32
N HIS A 88 -5.26 -16.53 3.07
CA HIS A 88 -5.69 -17.71 2.32
C HIS A 88 -4.66 -18.17 1.29
N SER A 89 -3.50 -17.53 1.26
CA SER A 89 -2.40 -17.86 0.35
C SER A 89 -1.47 -18.94 0.92
N LYS A 90 -0.57 -19.44 0.06
CA LYS A 90 0.50 -20.33 0.47
C LYS A 90 1.69 -19.61 1.13
N PHE A 91 1.75 -18.29 1.04
CA PHE A 91 2.85 -17.49 1.56
C PHE A 91 2.87 -17.50 3.09
N LYS A 92 4.04 -17.70 3.66
CA LYS A 92 4.28 -17.72 5.12
C LYS A 92 5.58 -16.99 5.44
N HIS A 93 5.74 -16.65 6.71
CA HIS A 93 6.93 -15.96 7.19
C HIS A 93 7.14 -14.60 6.52
N LEU A 94 6.03 -13.92 6.23
CA LEU A 94 6.03 -12.61 5.60
C LEU A 94 6.64 -11.55 6.54
N THR A 95 7.22 -10.54 5.95
CA THR A 95 7.67 -9.34 6.67
C THR A 95 7.10 -8.09 6.03
N MET A 96 7.00 -7.01 6.80
CA MET A 96 6.48 -5.74 6.33
C MET A 96 7.43 -4.60 6.66
N PHE A 97 7.68 -3.74 5.68
CA PHE A 97 8.36 -2.47 5.84
C PHE A 97 7.52 -1.39 5.15
N SER A 98 6.78 -0.61 5.94
CA SER A 98 5.72 0.27 5.43
C SER A 98 5.72 1.59 6.18
N GLU A 99 4.87 2.51 5.76
CA GLU A 99 4.57 3.74 6.50
C GLU A 99 3.53 3.48 7.60
N VAL A 100 2.52 2.67 7.30
CA VAL A 100 1.37 2.45 8.19
C VAL A 100 1.08 0.96 8.35
N LEU A 101 0.72 0.54 9.57
CA LEU A 101 0.16 -0.78 9.87
C LEU A 101 -1.35 -0.68 10.04
N GLN A 102 -2.08 -1.54 9.35
CA GLN A 102 -3.55 -1.61 9.36
C GLN A 102 -4.03 -2.93 9.98
N ASP A 103 -5.34 -3.10 10.12
CA ASP A 103 -5.99 -4.28 10.69
C ASP A 103 -5.43 -5.59 10.13
N SER A 104 -5.36 -5.69 8.81
CA SER A 104 -4.85 -6.87 8.12
C SER A 104 -3.40 -7.25 8.50
N THR A 105 -2.57 -6.28 8.89
CA THR A 105 -1.22 -6.56 9.38
C THR A 105 -1.28 -7.36 10.68
N PHE A 106 -2.12 -6.93 11.61
CA PHE A 106 -2.30 -7.61 12.89
C PHE A 106 -2.97 -8.98 12.74
N ASP A 107 -3.93 -9.08 11.81
CA ASP A 107 -4.57 -10.35 11.48
C ASP A 107 -3.57 -11.37 10.92
N LEU A 108 -2.65 -10.94 10.06
CA LEU A 108 -1.57 -11.80 9.53
C LEU A 108 -0.57 -12.20 10.62
N ILE A 109 -0.26 -11.31 11.56
CA ILE A 109 0.60 -11.62 12.72
C ILE A 109 -0.09 -12.62 13.64
N ASP A 110 -1.38 -12.42 13.92
CA ASP A 110 -2.17 -13.31 14.78
C ASP A 110 -2.36 -14.70 14.16
N ALA A 111 -2.48 -14.78 12.84
CA ALA A 111 -2.54 -16.04 12.10
C ALA A 111 -1.16 -16.74 11.95
N GLY A 112 -0.06 -16.13 12.42
CA GLY A 112 1.30 -16.67 12.27
C GLY A 112 1.82 -16.67 10.84
N ILE A 113 1.26 -15.83 9.96
CA ILE A 113 1.65 -15.69 8.56
C ILE A 113 2.73 -14.63 8.40
N MET A 114 2.67 -13.57 9.21
CA MET A 114 3.64 -12.48 9.22
C MET A 114 4.49 -12.55 10.50
N ASP A 115 5.79 -12.61 10.32
CA ASP A 115 6.76 -12.72 11.42
C ASP A 115 7.11 -11.37 12.02
N PHE A 116 7.16 -10.33 11.19
CA PHE A 116 7.64 -9.01 11.61
C PHE A 116 7.08 -7.88 10.74
N ALA A 117 6.77 -6.74 11.38
CA ALA A 117 6.35 -5.52 10.71
C ALA A 117 7.06 -4.28 11.26
N SER A 118 7.50 -3.39 10.38
CA SER A 118 8.10 -2.11 10.71
C SER A 118 7.37 -0.98 9.98
N ALA A 119 6.96 0.05 10.72
CA ALA A 119 6.29 1.22 10.15
C ALA A 119 6.49 2.48 11.00
N SER A 120 5.94 3.61 10.55
CA SER A 120 5.94 4.86 11.33
C SER A 120 4.71 5.01 12.21
N SER A 121 3.59 4.38 11.84
CA SER A 121 2.32 4.53 12.57
C SER A 121 1.46 3.27 12.51
N ILE A 122 0.51 3.20 13.43
CA ILE A 122 -0.57 2.23 13.48
C ILE A 122 -1.86 3.00 13.20
N THR A 123 -2.62 2.56 12.19
CA THR A 123 -3.92 3.14 11.83
C THR A 123 -4.89 1.99 11.62
N VAL A 124 -5.74 1.75 12.60
CA VAL A 124 -6.60 0.57 12.68
C VAL A 124 -8.04 0.94 12.99
N SER A 125 -8.97 0.03 12.74
CA SER A 125 -10.37 0.14 13.13
C SER A 125 -10.52 0.11 14.66
N ALA A 126 -11.71 0.47 15.16
CA ALA A 126 -12.01 0.47 16.59
C ALA A 126 -11.81 -0.93 17.22
N ASP A 127 -12.32 -1.97 16.57
CA ASP A 127 -12.22 -3.34 17.08
C ASP A 127 -10.76 -3.82 17.11
N CYS A 128 -10.00 -3.53 16.07
CA CYS A 128 -8.58 -3.85 16.01
C CYS A 128 -7.78 -3.03 17.04
N TYR A 129 -8.14 -1.76 17.25
CA TYR A 129 -7.51 -0.91 18.27
C TYR A 129 -7.66 -1.52 19.66
N GLU A 130 -8.87 -1.87 20.06
CA GLU A 130 -9.12 -2.51 21.37
C GLU A 130 -8.33 -3.81 21.53
N ARG A 131 -8.31 -4.65 20.51
CA ARG A 131 -7.55 -5.91 20.51
C ARG A 131 -6.05 -5.69 20.65
N VAL A 132 -5.48 -4.79 19.87
CA VAL A 132 -4.03 -4.56 19.79
C VAL A 132 -3.53 -3.79 21.01
N MET A 133 -4.22 -2.70 21.39
CA MET A 133 -3.80 -1.87 22.50
C MET A 133 -4.07 -2.54 23.86
N GLY A 134 -5.08 -3.43 23.91
CA GLY A 134 -5.37 -4.25 25.10
C GLY A 134 -4.28 -5.27 25.42
N ASP A 135 -3.53 -5.75 24.44
CA ASP A 135 -2.44 -6.74 24.62
C ASP A 135 -1.21 -6.41 23.74
N LEU A 136 -0.63 -5.23 23.95
CA LEU A 136 0.58 -4.81 23.22
C LEU A 136 1.79 -5.71 23.43
N ASP A 137 1.85 -6.40 24.56
CA ASP A 137 2.97 -7.28 24.87
C ASP A 137 3.05 -8.47 23.90
N LYS A 138 1.92 -8.92 23.37
CA LYS A 138 1.83 -9.95 22.32
C LYS A 138 2.58 -9.56 21.04
N TYR A 139 2.62 -8.26 20.72
CA TYR A 139 3.20 -7.73 19.49
C TYR A 139 4.60 -7.16 19.67
N ARG A 140 5.13 -7.09 20.89
CA ARG A 140 6.37 -6.41 21.26
C ARG A 140 7.57 -6.82 20.38
N ASP A 141 7.73 -8.12 20.15
CA ASP A 141 8.86 -8.66 19.38
C ASP A 141 8.59 -8.75 17.89
N LYS A 142 7.36 -8.42 17.47
CA LYS A 142 6.90 -8.52 16.08
C LYS A 142 6.71 -7.18 15.38
N ILE A 143 6.66 -6.08 16.14
CA ILE A 143 6.42 -4.75 15.60
C ILE A 143 7.47 -3.75 16.08
N VAL A 144 7.95 -2.93 15.14
CA VAL A 144 8.80 -1.79 15.45
C VAL A 144 8.26 -0.53 14.79
N LEU A 145 7.94 0.48 15.60
CA LEU A 145 7.62 1.80 15.09
C LEU A 145 8.90 2.63 14.96
N ARG A 146 9.09 3.21 13.79
CA ARG A 146 10.26 4.01 13.42
C ARG A 146 9.80 5.40 12.98
N PRO A 147 10.63 6.44 13.17
CA PRO A 147 10.30 7.74 12.59
C PRO A 147 10.25 7.67 11.06
N GLN A 148 9.44 8.51 10.45
CA GLN A 148 9.20 8.51 9.00
C GLN A 148 10.48 8.65 8.16
N ASN A 149 11.47 9.39 8.64
CA ASN A 149 12.77 9.50 8.00
C ASN A 149 13.58 8.19 7.96
N ILE A 150 13.09 7.14 8.61
CA ILE A 150 13.61 5.77 8.50
C ILE A 150 12.68 4.92 7.64
N SER A 151 11.37 4.88 7.94
CA SER A 151 10.43 4.03 7.20
C SER A 151 10.26 4.45 5.74
N ASN A 152 10.39 5.74 5.43
CA ASN A 152 10.26 6.26 4.07
C ASN A 152 11.62 6.56 3.40
N THR A 153 12.72 6.05 3.96
CA THR A 153 14.06 6.32 3.39
C THR A 153 14.28 5.54 2.09
N PRO A 154 14.47 6.20 0.95
CA PRO A 154 14.71 5.56 -0.35
C PRO A 154 15.82 4.51 -0.33
N GLY A 155 16.93 4.82 0.35
CA GLY A 155 18.08 3.91 0.46
C GLY A 155 17.78 2.63 1.22
N LEU A 156 16.89 2.65 2.23
CA LEU A 156 16.46 1.45 2.97
C LEU A 156 15.46 0.65 2.15
N ILE A 157 14.47 1.30 1.55
CA ILE A 157 13.47 0.66 0.68
C ILE A 157 14.17 -0.13 -0.42
N ARG A 158 15.15 0.49 -1.09
CA ARG A 158 15.93 -0.15 -2.17
C ARG A 158 16.78 -1.32 -1.68
N ARG A 159 17.44 -1.20 -0.54
CA ARG A 159 18.27 -2.28 0.02
C ARG A 159 17.45 -3.48 0.52
N LEU A 160 16.27 -3.22 1.04
CA LEU A 160 15.36 -4.28 1.48
C LEU A 160 14.67 -4.97 0.29
N GLY A 161 14.57 -4.30 -0.84
CA GLY A 161 13.90 -4.83 -2.01
C GLY A 161 12.39 -4.91 -1.80
N VAL A 162 11.76 -3.84 -1.29
CA VAL A 162 10.34 -3.84 -0.92
C VAL A 162 9.43 -4.14 -2.11
N ILE A 163 8.37 -4.93 -1.90
CA ILE A 163 7.22 -5.03 -2.78
C ILE A 163 6.21 -3.97 -2.33
N ALA A 164 6.06 -2.91 -3.13
CA ALA A 164 5.22 -1.78 -2.80
C ALA A 164 3.86 -1.89 -3.48
N ILE A 165 2.78 -1.83 -2.70
CA ILE A 165 1.39 -1.91 -3.18
C ILE A 165 0.67 -0.62 -2.77
N ASN A 166 0.39 0.24 -3.74
CA ASN A 166 -0.21 1.54 -3.53
C ASN A 166 -1.53 1.68 -4.30
N THR A 167 -2.46 2.43 -3.73
CA THR A 167 -3.75 2.69 -4.36
C THR A 167 -3.69 3.92 -5.25
N ALA A 168 -4.24 3.80 -6.45
CA ALA A 168 -4.48 4.90 -7.38
C ALA A 168 -5.94 5.37 -7.33
N ILE A 169 -6.19 6.63 -7.65
CA ILE A 169 -7.51 7.12 -8.03
C ILE A 169 -7.79 6.70 -9.47
N GLU A 170 -6.82 6.93 -10.35
CA GLU A 170 -6.86 6.59 -11.77
C GLU A 170 -5.45 6.40 -12.31
N PHE A 171 -5.31 5.70 -13.43
CA PHE A 171 -4.07 5.64 -14.19
C PHE A 171 -4.36 5.68 -15.70
N ASP A 172 -3.36 6.03 -16.48
CA ASP A 172 -3.52 6.10 -17.93
C ASP A 172 -2.95 4.87 -18.66
N ILE A 173 -3.21 4.83 -19.97
CA ILE A 173 -2.77 3.73 -20.84
C ILE A 173 -1.25 3.61 -20.97
N TYR A 174 -0.47 4.57 -20.50
CA TYR A 174 0.99 4.52 -20.49
C TYR A 174 1.55 4.09 -19.13
N GLY A 175 0.73 4.14 -18.08
CA GLY A 175 1.11 3.78 -16.72
C GLY A 175 1.45 4.96 -15.81
N ASN A 176 1.12 6.21 -16.20
CA ASN A 176 1.14 7.32 -15.27
C ASN A 176 -0.01 7.19 -14.28
N VAL A 177 0.24 7.52 -13.02
CA VAL A 177 -0.71 7.32 -11.92
C VAL A 177 -1.06 8.65 -11.26
N ASN A 178 -2.36 8.87 -11.08
CA ASN A 178 -2.93 9.89 -10.21
C ASN A 178 -3.48 9.22 -8.93
N SER A 179 -2.94 9.58 -7.79
CA SER A 179 -3.35 9.08 -6.47
C SER A 179 -3.89 10.17 -5.54
N THR A 180 -3.92 11.44 -5.99
CA THR A 180 -4.22 12.58 -5.12
C THR A 180 -5.39 13.42 -5.56
N HIS A 181 -5.66 13.59 -6.87
CA HIS A 181 -6.64 14.54 -7.38
C HIS A 181 -7.83 13.87 -8.08
N ILE A 182 -9.01 14.46 -7.90
CA ILE A 182 -10.21 14.15 -8.70
C ILE A 182 -10.38 15.26 -9.72
N SER A 183 -10.59 14.89 -10.99
CA SER A 183 -10.79 15.83 -12.11
C SER A 183 -9.67 16.86 -12.22
N GLY A 184 -8.44 16.50 -11.90
CA GLY A 184 -7.23 17.30 -12.05
C GLY A 184 -7.04 18.48 -11.09
N SER A 185 -8.10 18.95 -10.42
CA SER A 185 -8.05 20.18 -9.62
C SER A 185 -8.45 20.01 -8.15
N ARG A 186 -9.22 18.98 -7.82
CA ARG A 186 -9.69 18.75 -6.46
C ARG A 186 -8.77 17.78 -5.74
N LEU A 187 -7.95 18.29 -4.82
CA LEU A 187 -7.14 17.44 -3.95
C LEU A 187 -8.05 16.60 -3.04
N MET A 188 -7.91 15.30 -3.10
CA MET A 188 -8.63 14.32 -2.28
C MET A 188 -7.76 13.75 -1.18
N ASN A 189 -6.51 13.40 -1.53
CA ASN A 189 -5.53 12.83 -0.61
C ASN A 189 -4.18 13.54 -0.78
N GLY A 190 -3.33 13.49 0.25
CA GLY A 190 -1.91 13.72 0.08
C GLY A 190 -1.24 12.54 -0.62
N ILE A 191 -0.06 12.76 -1.20
CA ILE A 191 0.72 11.69 -1.84
C ILE A 191 1.24 10.66 -0.82
N GLY A 192 1.40 11.07 0.47
CA GLY A 192 1.99 10.23 1.50
C GLY A 192 3.37 9.73 1.13
N GLY A 193 3.69 8.52 1.56
CA GLY A 193 4.94 7.83 1.24
C GLY A 193 4.96 7.10 -0.10
N SER A 194 3.87 7.12 -0.87
CA SER A 194 3.76 6.29 -2.08
C SER A 194 4.88 6.56 -3.09
N GLY A 195 5.33 7.81 -3.23
CA GLY A 195 6.45 8.17 -4.11
C GLY A 195 7.79 7.61 -3.65
N ASP A 196 8.05 7.62 -2.34
CA ASP A 196 9.28 7.05 -1.77
C ASP A 196 9.34 5.54 -2.01
N PHE A 197 8.22 4.85 -1.79
CA PHE A 197 8.13 3.41 -1.99
C PHE A 197 8.12 3.04 -3.47
N ALA A 198 7.24 3.60 -4.28
CA ALA A 198 7.11 3.23 -5.70
C ALA A 198 8.43 3.39 -6.45
N ARG A 199 9.12 4.52 -6.27
CA ARG A 199 10.38 4.82 -6.97
C ARG A 199 11.55 3.94 -6.54
N ASN A 200 11.49 3.34 -5.37
CA ASN A 200 12.62 2.62 -4.75
C ASN A 200 12.33 1.15 -4.44
N ALA A 201 11.11 0.68 -4.69
CA ALA A 201 10.73 -0.71 -4.53
C ALA A 201 11.48 -1.63 -5.51
N TYR A 202 11.58 -2.90 -5.16
CA TYR A 202 11.94 -3.96 -6.10
C TYR A 202 10.81 -4.20 -7.10
N LEU A 203 9.56 -4.08 -6.62
CA LEU A 203 8.36 -4.23 -7.41
C LEU A 203 7.34 -3.17 -6.99
N SER A 204 7.00 -2.29 -7.91
CA SER A 204 6.03 -1.21 -7.71
C SER A 204 4.69 -1.56 -8.34
N ILE A 205 3.69 -1.77 -7.50
CA ILE A 205 2.33 -2.18 -7.89
C ILE A 205 1.35 -1.07 -7.55
N PHE A 206 0.58 -0.61 -8.54
CA PHE A 206 -0.54 0.28 -8.30
C PHE A 206 -1.87 -0.41 -8.58
N VAL A 207 -2.85 -0.14 -7.72
CA VAL A 207 -4.15 -0.80 -7.75
C VAL A 207 -5.29 0.21 -7.74
N THR A 208 -6.33 -0.07 -8.52
CA THR A 208 -7.61 0.63 -8.48
C THR A 208 -8.71 -0.27 -9.00
N GLN A 209 -9.98 0.12 -8.87
CA GLN A 209 -11.06 -0.55 -9.59
C GLN A 209 -11.03 -0.10 -11.06
N ALA A 210 -11.39 -0.97 -12.00
CA ALA A 210 -11.45 -0.59 -13.43
C ALA A 210 -12.48 0.51 -13.69
N ALA A 211 -13.61 0.44 -12.96
CA ALA A 211 -14.65 1.45 -13.04
C ALA A 211 -15.45 1.56 -11.72
N SER A 212 -16.07 2.71 -11.49
CA SER A 212 -16.90 3.02 -10.34
C SER A 212 -18.29 3.53 -10.74
N LYS A 213 -19.15 3.78 -9.73
CA LYS A 213 -20.53 4.27 -9.91
C LYS A 213 -21.33 3.41 -10.90
N GLU A 214 -21.46 2.13 -10.60
CA GLU A 214 -22.13 1.17 -11.48
C GLU A 214 -21.48 1.10 -12.87
N ASP A 215 -20.13 1.10 -12.86
CA ASP A 215 -19.26 1.03 -14.03
C ASP A 215 -19.39 2.19 -15.05
N ARG A 216 -19.96 3.33 -14.60
CA ARG A 216 -20.14 4.53 -15.45
C ARG A 216 -18.95 5.46 -15.50
N ILE A 217 -17.96 5.29 -14.65
CA ILE A 217 -16.73 6.11 -14.61
C ILE A 217 -15.53 5.17 -14.66
N SER A 218 -14.79 5.21 -15.77
CA SER A 218 -13.53 4.50 -15.91
C SER A 218 -12.46 5.13 -15.03
N HIS A 219 -11.63 4.29 -14.39
CA HIS A 219 -10.40 4.70 -13.69
C HIS A 219 -9.15 4.40 -14.52
N VAL A 220 -9.30 3.83 -15.71
CA VAL A 220 -8.24 3.71 -16.70
C VAL A 220 -8.55 4.67 -17.84
N LEU A 221 -7.67 5.63 -18.08
CA LEU A 221 -7.93 6.80 -18.93
C LEU A 221 -6.93 6.86 -20.10
N PRO A 222 -7.25 7.60 -21.19
CA PRO A 222 -6.24 7.89 -22.21
C PRO A 222 -5.05 8.68 -21.65
N MET A 223 -5.32 9.60 -20.71
CA MET A 223 -4.34 10.43 -20.05
C MET A 223 -4.88 10.86 -18.68
N VAL A 224 -4.11 10.67 -17.63
CA VAL A 224 -4.51 11.13 -16.29
C VAL A 224 -4.53 12.66 -16.21
N SER A 225 -5.48 13.16 -15.44
CA SER A 225 -5.66 14.62 -15.26
C SER A 225 -4.61 15.25 -14.35
N HIS A 226 -3.90 14.45 -13.56
CA HIS A 226 -2.82 14.84 -12.66
C HIS A 226 -1.85 13.67 -12.51
N VAL A 227 -0.55 13.92 -12.54
CA VAL A 227 0.48 12.87 -12.45
C VAL A 227 1.19 12.97 -11.11
N ASP A 228 0.99 12.00 -10.24
CA ASP A 228 1.74 11.83 -9.00
C ASP A 228 2.93 10.89 -9.19
N HIS A 229 2.75 9.81 -9.98
CA HIS A 229 3.81 8.85 -10.32
C HIS A 229 3.87 8.70 -11.84
N THR A 230 5.08 8.84 -12.36
CA THR A 230 5.31 8.66 -13.79
C THR A 230 5.37 7.18 -14.16
N GLU A 231 5.15 6.87 -15.42
CA GLU A 231 5.27 5.50 -15.97
C GLU A 231 6.59 4.81 -15.62
N HIS A 232 7.64 5.57 -15.35
CA HIS A 232 8.97 5.05 -15.02
C HIS A 232 9.08 4.46 -13.61
N ASP A 233 8.14 4.79 -12.74
CA ASP A 233 8.10 4.35 -11.34
C ASP A 233 7.05 3.24 -11.11
N VAL A 234 6.45 2.72 -12.20
CA VAL A 234 5.34 1.75 -12.15
C VAL A 234 5.71 0.48 -12.92
N ASP A 235 5.73 -0.65 -12.21
CA ASP A 235 6.01 -1.96 -12.80
C ASP A 235 4.73 -2.70 -13.15
N ILE A 236 3.75 -2.69 -12.25
CA ILE A 236 2.53 -3.48 -12.36
C ILE A 236 1.31 -2.60 -12.08
N LEU A 237 0.31 -2.73 -12.94
CA LEU A 237 -1.02 -2.15 -12.71
C LEU A 237 -2.06 -3.25 -12.52
N VAL A 238 -2.95 -3.07 -11.56
CA VAL A 238 -3.98 -4.07 -11.25
C VAL A 238 -5.33 -3.42 -11.08
N THR A 239 -6.33 -4.01 -11.71
CA THR A 239 -7.74 -3.69 -11.47
C THR A 239 -8.53 -4.95 -11.08
N ASP A 240 -9.81 -4.81 -10.79
CA ASP A 240 -10.71 -5.94 -10.59
C ASP A 240 -10.94 -6.77 -11.86
N VAL A 241 -10.56 -6.23 -13.03
CA VAL A 241 -10.62 -6.94 -14.33
C VAL A 241 -9.40 -7.82 -14.57
N GLY A 242 -8.20 -7.37 -14.15
CA GLY A 242 -6.97 -8.10 -14.35
C GLY A 242 -5.72 -7.33 -13.97
N LEU A 243 -4.57 -7.81 -14.48
CA LEU A 243 -3.23 -7.30 -14.14
C LEU A 243 -2.45 -7.08 -15.43
N ALA A 244 -1.75 -5.95 -15.53
CA ALA A 244 -0.81 -5.60 -16.57
C ALA A 244 0.61 -5.55 -16.00
N ASP A 245 1.50 -6.40 -16.50
CA ASP A 245 2.93 -6.38 -16.22
C ASP A 245 3.64 -5.50 -17.26
N LEU A 246 4.09 -4.32 -16.80
CA LEU A 246 4.66 -3.29 -17.66
C LEU A 246 6.18 -3.36 -17.79
N ARG A 247 6.81 -4.30 -17.10
CA ARG A 247 8.27 -4.42 -17.06
C ARG A 247 8.82 -4.78 -18.44
N GLY A 248 9.82 -4.02 -18.89
CA GLY A 248 10.48 -4.23 -20.17
C GLY A 248 9.68 -3.86 -21.41
N LEU A 249 8.48 -3.28 -21.26
CA LEU A 249 7.61 -2.87 -22.36
C LEU A 249 7.89 -1.42 -22.79
N ALA A 250 7.89 -1.18 -24.10
CA ALA A 250 7.87 0.15 -24.67
C ALA A 250 6.49 0.82 -24.49
N PRO A 251 6.36 2.17 -24.56
CA PRO A 251 5.09 2.85 -24.30
C PRO A 251 3.90 2.33 -25.10
N ARG A 252 4.09 1.99 -26.39
CA ARG A 252 3.02 1.41 -27.22
C ARG A 252 2.61 0.01 -26.76
N GLU A 253 3.55 -0.78 -26.29
CA GLU A 253 3.29 -2.12 -25.76
C GLU A 253 2.58 -2.03 -24.40
N ARG A 254 2.99 -1.08 -23.55
CA ARG A 254 2.31 -0.77 -22.28
C ARG A 254 0.84 -0.43 -22.49
N ALA A 255 0.54 0.43 -23.47
CA ALA A 255 -0.83 0.81 -23.77
C ALA A 255 -1.70 -0.39 -24.11
N LEU A 256 -1.22 -1.28 -24.98
CA LEU A 256 -1.95 -2.51 -25.34
C LEU A 256 -2.10 -3.46 -24.14
N GLU A 257 -1.05 -3.61 -23.35
CA GLU A 257 -1.07 -4.46 -22.15
C GLU A 257 -2.09 -3.97 -21.12
N ILE A 258 -2.12 -2.66 -20.83
CA ILE A 258 -3.07 -2.05 -19.91
C ILE A 258 -4.51 -2.15 -20.43
N ILE A 259 -4.74 -1.81 -21.72
CA ILE A 259 -6.08 -1.81 -22.29
C ILE A 259 -6.67 -3.23 -22.29
N ASN A 260 -5.88 -4.24 -22.65
CA ASN A 260 -6.36 -5.60 -22.73
C ASN A 260 -6.65 -6.22 -21.35
N ASN A 261 -5.86 -5.88 -20.34
CA ASN A 261 -5.89 -6.57 -19.05
C ASN A 261 -6.54 -5.77 -17.91
N CYS A 262 -6.49 -4.43 -17.92
CA CYS A 262 -6.94 -3.62 -16.79
C CYS A 262 -8.20 -2.77 -17.06
N VAL A 263 -8.56 -2.57 -18.32
CA VAL A 263 -9.69 -1.72 -18.69
C VAL A 263 -11.02 -2.48 -18.59
N HIS A 264 -12.03 -1.84 -18.00
CA HIS A 264 -13.39 -2.39 -18.02
C HIS A 264 -13.84 -2.62 -19.47
N PRO A 265 -14.48 -3.76 -19.82
CA PRO A 265 -14.81 -4.12 -21.18
C PRO A 265 -15.50 -3.04 -22.00
N ASP A 266 -16.40 -2.27 -21.36
CA ASP A 266 -17.20 -1.24 -22.04
C ASP A 266 -16.37 -0.06 -22.57
N TYR A 267 -15.16 0.16 -22.02
CA TYR A 267 -14.27 1.28 -22.39
C TYR A 267 -13.11 0.86 -23.31
N ARG A 268 -12.91 -0.45 -23.55
CA ARG A 268 -11.76 -0.93 -24.35
C ARG A 268 -11.75 -0.42 -25.78
N ALA A 269 -12.91 -0.42 -26.43
CA ALA A 269 -13.03 0.00 -27.82
C ALA A 269 -12.68 1.47 -28.01
N GLU A 270 -13.06 2.33 -27.05
CA GLU A 270 -12.73 3.75 -27.07
C GLU A 270 -11.23 4.00 -26.91
N LEU A 271 -10.58 3.27 -25.98
CA LEU A 271 -9.14 3.43 -25.72
C LEU A 271 -8.24 2.82 -26.82
N LEU A 272 -8.77 1.93 -27.65
CA LEU A 272 -8.06 1.36 -28.80
C LEU A 272 -8.15 2.21 -30.07
N SER A 273 -9.07 3.19 -30.12
CA SER A 273 -9.29 4.08 -31.28
C SER A 273 -8.29 5.23 -31.31
#